data_e9a2e325fc07961dd5486e552826fba2
#
_entry.id   e9a2e325fc07961dd5486e552826fba2
#
_cell.length_a   1.000
_cell.length_b   1.000
_cell.length_c   1.000
_cell.angle_alpha   90.00
_cell.angle_beta   90.00
_cell.angle_gamma   90.00
#
_symmetry.space_group_name_H-M   'P 1'
#
loop_
_entity.id
_entity.type
_entity.pdbx_description
1 polymer ?
#
loop_
_entity_poly.entity_id
_entity_poly.type
_entity_poly.pdbx_seq_one_letter_code
_entity_poly.pdbx_strand_id
1 'polypeptide(L)'
;SRGLGDVYKRQASYSYNGKKSDITAREAIESQYSLDTVKDSDGNYTAPSADVILSYVRNKILLDAAEDEGITVSSKEMKQYAEESIGTSDYKTMATQYGVSKDQAKQIVRQSATLQKLYKKKVGDSSASMPTAPTEPSDGNEDTASKDYADYIINLAGDEWDSSKGTWKDENGTYAKAFADDAFTADSATYKQAMTAYYTAYQQYSSQASSASSKWTEYANGLYAKANISIYGLFA
;
A
#
# COMPACT_ATOMS: atom_id res chain seq x y z
N SER A 1 10.93 -27.19 16.88
CA SER A 1 12.11 -26.98 16.03
C SER A 1 12.55 -28.26 15.32
N ARG A 2 13.12 -28.13 14.15
CA ARG A 2 13.44 -29.26 13.27
C ARG A 2 14.80 -29.09 12.62
N GLY A 3 15.41 -30.21 12.24
CA GLY A 3 16.68 -30.23 11.56
C GLY A 3 16.61 -29.72 10.11
N LEU A 4 17.78 -29.58 9.47
CA LEU A 4 17.89 -29.04 8.11
C LEU A 4 17.05 -29.82 7.08
N GLY A 5 16.99 -31.15 7.20
CA GLY A 5 16.20 -31.98 6.27
C GLY A 5 14.71 -31.67 6.27
N ASP A 6 14.16 -31.18 7.38
CA ASP A 6 12.74 -30.91 7.51
C ASP A 6 12.30 -29.60 6.83
N VAL A 7 13.23 -28.66 6.58
CA VAL A 7 12.90 -27.40 5.90
C VAL A 7 12.54 -27.60 4.43
N TYR A 8 12.89 -28.74 3.85
CA TYR A 8 12.54 -29.09 2.46
C TYR A 8 11.20 -29.82 2.37
N LYS A 9 10.55 -30.14 3.49
CA LYS A 9 9.26 -30.76 3.48
C LYS A 9 8.17 -29.79 3.07
N ARG A 10 7.18 -30.32 2.37
CA ARG A 10 6.01 -29.56 1.94
C ARG A 10 5.17 -29.12 3.15
N GLN A 11 4.92 -27.84 3.25
CA GLN A 11 4.13 -27.23 4.31
C GLN A 11 2.75 -26.76 3.82
N ALA A 12 2.61 -26.52 2.54
CA ALA A 12 1.39 -26.08 1.93
C ALA A 12 1.35 -26.44 0.44
N SER A 13 0.18 -26.35 -0.13
CA SER A 13 0.00 -26.38 -1.58
C SER A 13 -1.11 -25.43 -1.97
N TYR A 14 -1.10 -24.98 -3.21
CA TYR A 14 -2.14 -24.17 -3.80
C TYR A 14 -2.21 -24.41 -5.30
N SER A 15 -3.30 -23.96 -5.92
CA SER A 15 -3.46 -24.02 -7.37
C SER A 15 -3.69 -22.64 -7.93
N TYR A 16 -3.09 -22.37 -9.09
CA TYR A 16 -3.35 -21.18 -9.88
C TYR A 16 -3.56 -21.59 -11.34
N ASN A 17 -4.69 -21.21 -11.91
CA ASN A 17 -5.07 -21.62 -13.28
C ASN A 17 -4.91 -23.12 -13.54
N GLY A 18 -5.32 -23.93 -12.58
CA GLY A 18 -5.25 -25.39 -12.66
C GLY A 18 -3.87 -25.99 -12.43
N LYS A 19 -2.84 -25.17 -12.21
CA LYS A 19 -1.49 -25.64 -11.90
C LYS A 19 -1.27 -25.67 -10.40
N LYS A 20 -0.98 -26.86 -9.87
CA LYS A 20 -0.67 -27.05 -8.45
C LYS A 20 0.78 -26.71 -8.16
N SER A 21 1.02 -26.01 -7.05
CA SER A 21 2.35 -25.68 -6.54
C SER A 21 2.46 -26.10 -5.08
N ASP A 22 3.63 -26.60 -4.70
CA ASP A 22 3.95 -26.96 -3.32
C ASP A 22 4.83 -25.89 -2.71
N ILE A 23 4.67 -25.67 -1.41
CA ILE A 23 5.44 -24.70 -0.61
C ILE A 23 6.22 -25.46 0.44
N THR A 24 7.54 -25.27 0.48
CA THR A 24 8.40 -25.83 1.51
C THR A 24 8.53 -24.89 2.71
N ALA A 25 8.90 -25.44 3.86
CA ALA A 25 9.21 -24.61 5.03
C ALA A 25 10.35 -23.64 4.74
N ARG A 26 11.38 -24.09 4.01
CA ARG A 26 12.53 -23.27 3.63
C ARG A 26 12.12 -22.01 2.87
N GLU A 27 11.31 -22.13 1.81
CA GLU A 27 10.90 -20.95 1.03
C GLU A 27 10.03 -19.98 1.84
N ALA A 28 9.17 -20.49 2.73
CA ALA A 28 8.39 -19.64 3.62
C ALA A 28 9.27 -18.89 4.62
N ILE A 29 10.29 -19.52 5.17
CA ILE A 29 11.27 -18.89 6.06
C ILE A 29 12.09 -17.85 5.29
N GLU A 30 12.64 -18.23 4.14
CA GLU A 30 13.53 -17.36 3.36
C GLU A 30 12.81 -16.16 2.73
N SER A 31 11.49 -16.15 2.73
CA SER A 31 10.72 -14.96 2.31
C SER A 31 10.90 -13.79 3.26
N GLN A 32 11.30 -14.02 4.51
CA GLN A 32 11.40 -13.00 5.55
C GLN A 32 12.74 -13.01 6.28
N TYR A 33 13.43 -14.15 6.36
CA TYR A 33 14.63 -14.33 7.16
C TYR A 33 15.67 -15.15 6.39
N SER A 34 16.96 -15.02 6.75
CA SER A 34 17.94 -16.01 6.34
C SER A 34 17.78 -17.26 7.22
N LEU A 35 18.07 -18.44 6.69
CA LEU A 35 17.98 -19.66 7.48
C LEU A 35 18.88 -19.63 8.72
N ASP A 36 20.05 -19.02 8.61
CA ASP A 36 21.02 -18.94 9.71
C ASP A 36 20.48 -18.13 10.91
N THR A 37 19.60 -17.14 10.67
CA THR A 37 19.05 -16.32 11.75
C THR A 37 17.94 -17.00 12.52
N VAL A 38 17.30 -18.02 11.97
CA VAL A 38 16.21 -18.77 12.63
C VAL A 38 16.66 -20.13 13.17
N LYS A 39 17.96 -20.43 13.04
CA LYS A 39 18.56 -21.65 13.51
C LYS A 39 18.94 -21.54 14.98
N ASP A 40 18.57 -22.52 15.79
CA ASP A 40 18.96 -22.57 17.20
C ASP A 40 20.38 -23.15 17.39
N SER A 41 20.83 -23.20 18.65
CA SER A 41 22.16 -23.69 18.99
C SER A 41 22.38 -25.17 18.65
N ASP A 42 21.32 -25.95 18.56
CA ASP A 42 21.36 -27.38 18.22
C ASP A 42 21.28 -27.62 16.71
N GLY A 43 21.23 -26.57 15.90
CA GLY A 43 21.11 -26.66 14.46
C GLY A 43 19.70 -26.90 13.94
N ASN A 44 18.70 -26.74 14.78
CA ASN A 44 17.29 -26.89 14.41
C ASN A 44 16.67 -25.57 14.00
N TYR A 45 15.65 -25.63 13.16
CA TYR A 45 14.91 -24.47 12.67
C TYR A 45 13.53 -24.40 13.34
N THR A 46 13.11 -23.17 13.66
CA THR A 46 11.74 -22.93 14.13
C THR A 46 10.78 -23.03 12.94
N ALA A 47 9.74 -23.84 13.09
CA ALA A 47 8.72 -23.97 12.07
C ALA A 47 7.94 -22.66 11.92
N PRO A 48 7.67 -22.19 10.68
CA PRO A 48 6.78 -21.06 10.47
C PRO A 48 5.37 -21.40 10.98
N SER A 49 4.68 -20.41 11.52
CA SER A 49 3.28 -20.57 11.91
C SER A 49 2.38 -20.76 10.69
N ALA A 50 1.20 -21.32 10.90
CA ALA A 50 0.20 -21.46 9.84
C ALA A 50 -0.14 -20.12 9.19
N ASP A 51 -0.22 -19.05 10.00
CA ASP A 51 -0.51 -17.70 9.48
C ASP A 51 0.60 -17.16 8.59
N VAL A 52 1.85 -17.41 8.92
CA VAL A 52 3.01 -17.02 8.10
C VAL A 52 2.98 -17.78 6.76
N ILE A 53 2.70 -19.08 6.81
CA ILE A 53 2.59 -19.90 5.60
C ILE A 53 1.43 -19.43 4.72
N LEU A 54 0.28 -19.16 5.30
CA LEU A 54 -0.89 -18.65 4.57
C LEU A 54 -0.59 -17.32 3.89
N SER A 55 0.05 -16.40 4.59
CA SER A 55 0.46 -15.11 4.03
C SER A 55 1.42 -15.29 2.85
N TYR A 56 2.36 -16.20 3.00
CA TYR A 56 3.31 -16.51 1.93
C TYR A 56 2.61 -17.10 0.71
N VAL A 57 1.71 -18.06 0.90
CA VAL A 57 0.92 -18.65 -0.17
C VAL A 57 0.09 -17.59 -0.90
N ARG A 58 -0.57 -16.71 -0.16
CA ARG A 58 -1.36 -15.61 -0.74
C ARG A 58 -0.50 -14.68 -1.59
N ASN A 59 0.70 -14.34 -1.13
CA ASN A 59 1.63 -13.54 -1.91
C ASN A 59 2.08 -14.27 -3.19
N LYS A 60 2.31 -15.57 -3.12
CA LYS A 60 2.67 -16.37 -4.30
C LYS A 60 1.54 -16.40 -5.33
N ILE A 61 0.31 -16.51 -4.89
CA ILE A 61 -0.87 -16.45 -5.78
C ILE A 61 -0.92 -15.10 -6.49
N LEU A 62 -0.72 -14.00 -5.76
CA LEU A 62 -0.70 -12.65 -6.34
C LEU A 62 0.46 -12.47 -7.32
N LEU A 63 1.63 -13.04 -7.02
CA LEU A 63 2.79 -12.99 -7.93
C LEU A 63 2.53 -13.82 -9.20
N ASP A 64 1.87 -14.97 -9.09
CA ASP A 64 1.44 -15.77 -10.25
C ASP A 64 0.45 -14.97 -11.10
N ALA A 65 -0.49 -14.27 -10.46
CA ALA A 65 -1.43 -13.40 -11.18
C ALA A 65 -0.72 -12.25 -11.88
N ALA A 66 0.28 -11.64 -11.25
CA ALA A 66 1.08 -10.58 -11.86
C ALA A 66 1.83 -11.09 -13.10
N GLU A 67 2.43 -12.27 -13.03
CA GLU A 67 3.10 -12.91 -14.17
C GLU A 67 2.10 -13.15 -15.31
N ASP A 68 0.94 -13.68 -14.99
CA ASP A 68 -0.14 -13.96 -15.98
C ASP A 68 -0.62 -12.66 -16.65
N GLU A 69 -0.62 -11.54 -15.93
CA GLU A 69 -0.95 -10.23 -16.46
C GLU A 69 0.20 -9.57 -17.24
N GLY A 70 1.34 -10.25 -17.37
CA GLY A 70 2.50 -9.74 -18.09
C GLY A 70 3.26 -8.64 -17.35
N ILE A 71 3.09 -8.54 -16.03
CA ILE A 71 3.76 -7.52 -15.22
C ILE A 71 5.23 -7.89 -15.02
N THR A 72 6.11 -6.97 -15.38
CA THR A 72 7.55 -7.08 -15.18
C THR A 72 8.06 -5.83 -14.46
N VAL A 73 9.17 -5.97 -13.74
CA VAL A 73 9.81 -4.86 -13.01
C VAL A 73 11.27 -4.77 -13.44
N SER A 74 11.66 -3.62 -13.99
CA SER A 74 13.05 -3.37 -14.39
C SER A 74 13.92 -3.06 -13.17
N SER A 75 15.24 -3.15 -13.35
CA SER A 75 16.19 -2.77 -12.30
C SER A 75 16.03 -1.32 -11.86
N LYS A 76 15.71 -0.43 -12.79
CA LYS A 76 15.42 0.98 -12.50
C LYS A 76 14.17 1.14 -11.65
N GLU A 77 13.11 0.43 -12.01
CA GLU A 77 11.86 0.45 -11.25
C GLU A 77 12.03 -0.14 -9.83
N MET A 78 12.85 -1.17 -9.69
CA MET A 78 13.20 -1.72 -8.38
C MET A 78 13.91 -0.71 -7.50
N LYS A 79 14.88 0.00 -8.05
CA LYS A 79 15.61 1.06 -7.34
C LYS A 79 14.67 2.18 -6.90
N GLN A 80 13.81 2.62 -7.80
CA GLN A 80 12.84 3.67 -7.51
C GLN A 80 11.88 3.24 -6.39
N TYR A 81 11.35 2.03 -6.46
CA TYR A 81 10.51 1.48 -5.41
C TYR A 81 11.24 1.45 -4.06
N ALA A 82 12.48 0.97 -4.06
CA ALA A 82 13.29 0.87 -2.85
C ALA A 82 13.57 2.23 -2.22
N GLU A 83 13.93 3.24 -3.05
CA GLU A 83 14.14 4.62 -2.58
C GLU A 83 12.87 5.21 -1.95
N GLU A 84 11.73 5.06 -2.61
CA GLU A 84 10.45 5.65 -2.17
C GLU A 84 9.83 4.93 -0.98
N SER A 85 9.94 3.61 -0.92
CA SER A 85 9.21 2.79 0.07
C SER A 85 10.07 2.32 1.22
N ILE A 86 11.39 2.19 1.03
CA ILE A 86 12.32 1.66 2.03
C ILE A 86 13.31 2.74 2.48
N GLY A 87 13.58 3.72 1.62
CA GLY A 87 14.50 4.82 1.90
C GLY A 87 15.93 4.59 1.42
N THR A 88 16.22 3.45 0.81
CA THR A 88 17.53 3.15 0.20
C THR A 88 17.35 2.18 -0.96
N SER A 89 18.18 2.31 -1.98
CA SER A 89 18.29 1.33 -3.08
C SER A 89 19.54 0.47 -2.99
N ASP A 90 20.28 0.61 -1.91
CA ASP A 90 21.47 -0.24 -1.64
C ASP A 90 21.02 -1.57 -1.02
N TYR A 91 21.05 -2.63 -1.80
CA TYR A 91 20.62 -3.96 -1.38
C TYR A 91 21.49 -4.53 -0.26
N LYS A 92 22.77 -4.16 -0.22
CA LYS A 92 23.67 -4.57 0.85
C LYS A 92 23.24 -3.96 2.19
N THR A 93 22.89 -2.68 2.18
CA THR A 93 22.35 -1.99 3.37
C THR A 93 21.05 -2.63 3.84
N MET A 94 20.12 -2.89 2.89
CA MET A 94 18.86 -3.58 3.21
C MET A 94 19.09 -4.96 3.82
N ALA A 95 20.01 -5.73 3.24
CA ALA A 95 20.36 -7.06 3.73
C ALA A 95 20.80 -7.02 5.20
N THR A 96 21.62 -6.04 5.55
CA THR A 96 22.08 -5.84 6.93
C THR A 96 20.92 -5.46 7.86
N GLN A 97 20.05 -4.55 7.42
CA GLN A 97 18.89 -4.10 8.21
C GLN A 97 17.90 -5.21 8.47
N TYR A 98 17.64 -6.05 7.47
CA TYR A 98 16.62 -7.10 7.55
C TYR A 98 17.16 -8.45 8.03
N GLY A 99 18.47 -8.59 8.19
CA GLY A 99 19.08 -9.85 8.59
C GLY A 99 18.94 -10.94 7.52
N VAL A 100 19.02 -10.57 6.24
CA VAL A 100 18.91 -11.48 5.10
C VAL A 100 20.14 -11.34 4.20
N SER A 101 20.27 -12.20 3.19
CA SER A 101 21.31 -12.05 2.17
C SER A 101 20.98 -10.88 1.22
N LYS A 102 21.99 -10.41 0.50
CA LYS A 102 21.81 -9.38 -0.54
C LYS A 102 20.83 -9.85 -1.61
N ASP A 103 20.92 -11.10 -2.04
CA ASP A 103 20.02 -11.66 -3.05
C ASP A 103 18.59 -11.77 -2.53
N GLN A 104 18.40 -12.13 -1.26
CA GLN A 104 17.08 -12.13 -0.63
C GLN A 104 16.48 -10.70 -0.55
N ALA A 105 17.30 -9.71 -0.17
CA ALA A 105 16.86 -8.31 -0.14
C ALA A 105 16.40 -7.85 -1.51
N LYS A 106 17.15 -8.17 -2.56
CA LYS A 106 16.81 -7.85 -3.94
C LYS A 106 15.50 -8.52 -4.36
N GLN A 107 15.32 -9.78 -3.97
CA GLN A 107 14.08 -10.52 -4.29
C GLN A 107 12.87 -9.94 -3.57
N ILE A 108 13.03 -9.53 -2.31
CA ILE A 108 11.96 -8.85 -1.55
C ILE A 108 11.54 -7.57 -2.27
N VAL A 109 12.48 -6.75 -2.73
CA VAL A 109 12.19 -5.53 -3.48
C VAL A 109 11.46 -5.86 -4.79
N ARG A 110 11.94 -6.84 -5.54
CA ARG A 110 11.32 -7.27 -6.80
C ARG A 110 9.87 -7.68 -6.59
N GLN A 111 9.61 -8.52 -5.62
CA GLN A 111 8.26 -9.02 -5.32
C GLN A 111 7.34 -7.89 -4.88
N SER A 112 7.81 -7.01 -3.98
CA SER A 112 7.01 -5.89 -3.50
C SER A 112 6.69 -4.90 -4.61
N ALA A 113 7.66 -4.58 -5.46
CA ALA A 113 7.44 -3.71 -6.61
C ALA A 113 6.46 -4.34 -7.63
N THR A 114 6.57 -5.65 -7.83
CA THR A 114 5.65 -6.39 -8.71
C THR A 114 4.21 -6.31 -8.18
N LEU A 115 4.01 -6.53 -6.88
CA LEU A 115 2.70 -6.44 -6.25
C LEU A 115 2.14 -5.02 -6.29
N GLN A 116 3.00 -4.01 -6.15
CA GLN A 116 2.57 -2.61 -6.31
C GLN A 116 2.05 -2.35 -7.73
N LYS A 117 2.72 -2.86 -8.75
CA LYS A 117 2.25 -2.73 -10.15
C LYS A 117 0.93 -3.47 -10.37
N LEU A 118 0.77 -4.66 -9.80
CA LEU A 118 -0.48 -5.40 -9.87
C LEU A 118 -1.61 -4.62 -9.20
N TYR A 119 -1.37 -4.07 -8.03
CA TYR A 119 -2.33 -3.24 -7.31
C TYR A 119 -2.79 -2.05 -8.17
N LYS A 120 -1.86 -1.31 -8.74
CA LYS A 120 -2.16 -0.16 -9.61
C LYS A 120 -2.98 -0.58 -10.83
N LYS A 121 -2.65 -1.73 -11.43
CA LYS A 121 -3.37 -2.22 -12.60
C LYS A 121 -4.82 -2.60 -12.27
N LYS A 122 -5.06 -3.19 -11.11
CA LYS A 122 -6.39 -3.69 -10.71
C LYS A 122 -7.28 -2.66 -10.04
N VAL A 123 -6.68 -1.72 -9.34
CA VAL A 123 -7.39 -0.69 -8.56
C VAL A 123 -7.39 0.66 -9.26
N GLY A 124 -6.40 0.90 -10.11
CA GLY A 124 -6.15 2.18 -10.77
C GLY A 124 -5.24 3.07 -9.93
N ASP A 125 -4.77 4.15 -10.57
CA ASP A 125 -3.99 5.19 -9.87
C ASP A 125 -4.92 6.02 -9.02
N SER A 126 -4.75 5.96 -7.70
CA SER A 126 -5.35 6.92 -6.80
C SER A 126 -4.39 8.11 -6.70
N SER A 127 -4.71 9.21 -7.35
CA SER A 127 -3.97 10.47 -7.21
C SER A 127 -4.32 11.18 -5.90
N ALA A 128 -5.29 10.68 -5.15
CA ALA A 128 -5.69 11.29 -3.89
C ALA A 128 -4.63 11.07 -2.83
N SER A 129 -4.07 12.15 -2.33
CA SER A 129 -3.21 12.17 -1.16
C SER A 129 -3.97 12.70 0.05
N MET A 130 -3.56 12.28 1.24
CA MET A 130 -4.12 12.80 2.47
C MET A 130 -3.89 14.31 2.54
N PRO A 131 -4.94 15.14 2.72
CA PRO A 131 -4.77 16.57 2.77
C PRO A 131 -4.01 17.00 4.04
N THR A 132 -3.27 18.10 3.93
CA THR A 132 -2.62 18.73 5.08
C THR A 132 -3.59 19.75 5.68
N ALA A 133 -3.77 19.71 6.99
CA ALA A 133 -4.63 20.68 7.68
C ALA A 133 -4.09 22.11 7.52
N PRO A 134 -4.98 23.12 7.48
CA PRO A 134 -4.53 24.52 7.46
C PRO A 134 -3.87 24.90 8.78
N THR A 135 -2.98 25.88 8.72
CA THR A 135 -2.28 26.39 9.92
C THR A 135 -3.28 27.08 10.85
N GLU A 136 -3.33 26.62 12.09
CA GLU A 136 -4.20 27.20 13.10
C GLU A 136 -3.74 28.64 13.44
N PRO A 137 -4.66 29.62 13.63
CA PRO A 137 -4.28 30.95 14.09
C PRO A 137 -3.64 30.89 15.47
N SER A 138 -2.66 31.78 15.72
CA SER A 138 -1.92 31.80 16.97
C SER A 138 -2.78 32.06 18.21
N ASP A 139 -3.89 32.79 18.05
CA ASP A 139 -4.86 33.08 19.10
C ASP A 139 -6.00 32.05 19.20
N GLY A 140 -6.00 31.05 18.34
CA GLY A 140 -7.05 30.04 18.29
C GLY A 140 -8.41 30.52 17.83
N ASN A 141 -8.50 31.75 17.30
CA ASN A 141 -9.77 32.32 16.83
C ASN A 141 -10.12 31.78 15.45
N GLU A 142 -11.15 30.94 15.36
CA GLU A 142 -11.56 30.32 14.13
C GLU A 142 -12.13 31.32 13.09
N ASP A 143 -12.50 32.51 13.51
CA ASP A 143 -13.00 33.57 12.63
C ASP A 143 -11.86 34.46 12.06
N THR A 144 -10.61 34.17 12.42
CA THR A 144 -9.47 34.84 11.83
C THR A 144 -9.45 34.64 10.33
N ALA A 145 -9.50 35.72 9.58
CA ALA A 145 -9.57 35.71 8.13
C ALA A 145 -8.25 36.15 7.49
N SER A 146 -7.90 35.52 6.39
CA SER A 146 -6.71 35.89 5.61
C SER A 146 -6.84 35.42 4.16
N LYS A 147 -5.98 36.00 3.32
CA LYS A 147 -5.82 35.51 1.95
C LYS A 147 -5.23 34.11 1.91
N ASP A 148 -4.35 33.78 2.85
CA ASP A 148 -3.73 32.43 2.90
C ASP A 148 -4.77 31.34 3.09
N TYR A 149 -5.81 31.57 3.88
CA TYR A 149 -6.90 30.61 4.03
C TYR A 149 -7.75 30.49 2.77
N ALA A 150 -7.98 31.59 2.05
CA ALA A 150 -8.65 31.54 0.76
C ALA A 150 -7.83 30.74 -0.27
N ASP A 151 -6.52 30.98 -0.33
CA ASP A 151 -5.62 30.24 -1.22
C ASP A 151 -5.58 28.76 -0.86
N TYR A 152 -5.60 28.42 0.40
CA TYR A 152 -5.67 27.04 0.87
C TYR A 152 -6.92 26.32 0.32
N ILE A 153 -8.08 26.95 0.45
CA ILE A 153 -9.35 26.40 -0.03
C ILE A 153 -9.32 26.21 -1.55
N ILE A 154 -8.87 27.22 -2.27
CA ILE A 154 -8.80 27.21 -3.74
C ILE A 154 -7.86 26.12 -4.22
N ASN A 155 -6.71 25.95 -3.58
CA ASN A 155 -5.77 24.90 -3.92
C ASN A 155 -6.35 23.50 -3.69
N LEU A 156 -7.06 23.28 -2.60
CA LEU A 156 -7.73 21.98 -2.35
C LEU A 156 -8.82 21.71 -3.36
N ALA A 157 -9.63 22.72 -3.68
CA ALA A 157 -10.75 22.59 -4.63
C ALA A 157 -10.25 22.33 -6.06
N GLY A 158 -9.07 22.83 -6.41
CA GLY A 158 -8.45 22.60 -7.70
C GLY A 158 -9.35 23.03 -8.86
N ASP A 159 -9.67 22.11 -9.73
CA ASP A 159 -10.44 22.39 -10.96
C ASP A 159 -11.90 22.80 -10.70
N GLU A 160 -12.44 22.65 -9.49
CA GLU A 160 -13.78 23.12 -9.16
C GLU A 160 -13.85 24.65 -9.03
N TRP A 161 -12.73 25.31 -8.84
CA TRP A 161 -12.65 26.76 -8.74
C TRP A 161 -12.38 27.42 -10.09
N ASP A 162 -13.14 28.46 -10.44
CA ASP A 162 -12.94 29.29 -11.62
C ASP A 162 -12.21 30.57 -11.23
N SER A 163 -10.91 30.62 -11.46
CA SER A 163 -10.07 31.78 -11.12
C SER A 163 -10.43 33.04 -11.91
N SER A 164 -11.00 32.89 -13.11
CA SER A 164 -11.43 34.01 -13.94
C SER A 164 -12.64 34.73 -13.38
N LYS A 165 -13.55 33.97 -12.78
CA LYS A 165 -14.81 34.48 -12.22
C LYS A 165 -14.72 34.72 -10.71
N GLY A 166 -13.71 34.17 -10.04
CA GLY A 166 -13.57 34.25 -8.59
C GLY A 166 -14.68 33.48 -7.85
N THR A 167 -15.18 32.40 -8.42
CA THR A 167 -16.25 31.58 -7.85
C THR A 167 -16.15 30.14 -8.36
N TRP A 168 -17.07 29.28 -7.96
CA TRP A 168 -17.12 27.90 -8.41
C TRP A 168 -17.48 27.78 -9.88
N LYS A 169 -16.89 26.81 -10.58
CA LYS A 169 -17.26 26.49 -11.97
C LYS A 169 -18.67 25.91 -12.04
N ASP A 170 -19.06 25.10 -11.05
CA ASP A 170 -20.35 24.44 -10.97
C ASP A 170 -20.83 24.48 -9.52
N GLU A 171 -21.99 25.05 -9.28
CA GLU A 171 -22.61 25.12 -7.96
C GLU A 171 -22.97 23.74 -7.39
N ASN A 172 -23.02 22.71 -8.22
CA ASN A 172 -23.27 21.33 -7.81
C ASN A 172 -21.99 20.56 -7.46
N GLY A 173 -20.83 21.18 -7.59
CA GLY A 173 -19.54 20.58 -7.21
C GLY A 173 -19.46 20.31 -5.71
N THR A 174 -18.58 19.41 -5.32
CA THR A 174 -18.44 18.98 -3.93
C THR A 174 -18.07 20.12 -2.99
N TYR A 175 -17.08 20.94 -3.36
CA TYR A 175 -16.68 22.09 -2.55
C TYR A 175 -17.73 23.21 -2.62
N ALA A 176 -18.31 23.45 -3.79
CA ALA A 176 -19.36 24.45 -3.94
C ALA A 176 -20.53 24.16 -2.99
N LYS A 177 -20.95 22.90 -2.88
CA LYS A 177 -22.00 22.48 -1.94
C LYS A 177 -21.58 22.66 -0.48
N ALA A 178 -20.33 22.38 -0.16
CA ALA A 178 -19.82 22.54 1.21
C ALA A 178 -19.83 23.99 1.67
N PHE A 179 -19.74 24.95 0.73
CA PHE A 179 -19.74 26.39 1.00
C PHE A 179 -21.05 27.09 0.58
N ALA A 180 -22.11 26.34 0.28
CA ALA A 180 -23.36 26.92 -0.21
C ALA A 180 -23.94 27.99 0.72
N ASP A 181 -23.84 27.79 2.03
CA ASP A 181 -24.37 28.69 3.05
C ASP A 181 -23.28 29.52 3.76
N ASP A 182 -22.04 29.41 3.34
CA ASP A 182 -20.89 30.07 3.96
C ASP A 182 -19.83 30.44 2.92
N ALA A 183 -20.19 31.37 2.03
CA ALA A 183 -19.35 31.78 0.93
C ALA A 183 -18.12 32.57 1.43
N PHE A 184 -16.98 32.30 0.82
CA PHE A 184 -15.74 33.08 0.98
C PHE A 184 -15.39 33.77 -0.34
N THR A 185 -14.42 34.67 -0.30
CA THR A 185 -13.91 35.32 -1.52
C THR A 185 -12.48 34.84 -1.80
N ALA A 186 -12.01 35.05 -3.04
CA ALA A 186 -10.63 34.70 -3.41
C ALA A 186 -9.58 35.47 -2.58
N ASP A 187 -9.98 36.61 -2.00
CA ASP A 187 -9.07 37.46 -1.23
C ASP A 187 -9.10 37.20 0.28
N SER A 188 -10.14 36.52 0.79
CA SER A 188 -10.28 36.30 2.21
C SER A 188 -11.18 35.12 2.54
N ALA A 189 -10.71 34.28 3.43
CA ALA A 189 -11.49 33.22 4.06
C ALA A 189 -11.05 33.08 5.53
N THR A 190 -11.93 32.55 6.36
CA THR A 190 -11.62 32.28 7.76
C THR A 190 -10.93 30.93 7.92
N TYR A 191 -10.26 30.74 9.06
CA TYR A 191 -9.73 29.44 9.47
C TYR A 191 -10.85 28.37 9.51
N LYS A 192 -12.02 28.74 10.03
CA LYS A 192 -13.19 27.84 10.04
C LYS A 192 -13.57 27.38 8.64
N GLN A 193 -13.57 28.30 7.67
CA GLN A 193 -13.84 27.96 6.26
C GLN A 193 -12.73 27.07 5.69
N ALA A 194 -11.47 27.34 6.01
CA ALA A 194 -10.36 26.49 5.62
C ALA A 194 -10.50 25.06 6.19
N MET A 195 -10.95 24.94 7.44
CA MET A 195 -11.24 23.63 8.04
C MET A 195 -12.39 22.91 7.36
N THR A 196 -13.42 23.62 6.91
CA THR A 196 -14.50 23.05 6.09
C THR A 196 -13.94 22.42 4.81
N ALA A 197 -13.05 23.11 4.12
CA ALA A 197 -12.37 22.58 2.94
C ALA A 197 -11.51 21.37 3.27
N TYR A 198 -10.79 21.42 4.38
CA TYR A 198 -9.96 20.29 4.86
C TYR A 198 -10.82 19.04 5.10
N TYR A 199 -11.93 19.17 5.81
CA TYR A 199 -12.82 18.03 6.06
C TYR A 199 -13.44 17.50 4.77
N THR A 200 -13.75 18.36 3.82
CA THR A 200 -14.27 17.96 2.51
C THR A 200 -13.21 17.13 1.76
N ALA A 201 -11.98 17.63 1.71
CA ALA A 201 -10.87 16.93 1.07
C ALA A 201 -10.56 15.60 1.77
N TYR A 202 -10.55 15.60 3.10
CA TYR A 202 -10.31 14.39 3.88
C TYR A 202 -11.38 13.32 3.64
N GLN A 203 -12.64 13.72 3.56
CA GLN A 203 -13.74 12.80 3.28
C GLN A 203 -13.62 12.20 1.88
N GLN A 204 -13.24 13.00 0.87
CA GLN A 204 -12.96 12.49 -0.48
C GLN A 204 -11.81 11.49 -0.48
N TYR A 205 -10.72 11.84 0.20
CA TYR A 205 -9.57 10.94 0.35
C TYR A 205 -9.97 9.62 1.00
N SER A 206 -10.70 9.69 2.11
CA SER A 206 -11.15 8.51 2.86
C SER A 206 -12.06 7.61 2.02
N SER A 207 -12.99 8.20 1.26
CA SER A 207 -13.87 7.46 0.36
C SER A 207 -13.11 6.77 -0.77
N GLN A 208 -12.13 7.46 -1.36
CA GLN A 208 -11.31 6.89 -2.42
C GLN A 208 -10.41 5.76 -1.90
N ALA A 209 -9.81 5.95 -0.73
CA ALA A 209 -8.99 4.93 -0.08
C ALA A 209 -9.81 3.67 0.26
N SER A 210 -11.03 3.87 0.78
CA SER A 210 -11.94 2.77 1.09
C SER A 210 -12.38 2.02 -0.17
N SER A 211 -12.71 2.74 -1.24
CA SER A 211 -13.07 2.14 -2.53
C SER A 211 -11.92 1.34 -3.12
N ALA A 212 -10.70 1.88 -3.08
CA ALA A 212 -9.49 1.20 -3.55
C ALA A 212 -9.23 -0.08 -2.76
N SER A 213 -9.32 -0.01 -1.43
CA SER A 213 -9.16 -1.15 -0.54
C SER A 213 -10.19 -2.25 -0.84
N SER A 214 -11.45 -1.86 -1.07
CA SER A 214 -12.51 -2.82 -1.41
C SER A 214 -12.28 -3.51 -2.75
N LYS A 215 -11.86 -2.76 -3.77
CA LYS A 215 -11.52 -3.34 -5.08
C LYS A 215 -10.38 -4.34 -4.99
N TRP A 216 -9.34 -3.99 -4.25
CA TRP A 216 -8.19 -4.89 -4.07
C TRP A 216 -8.59 -6.16 -3.32
N THR A 217 -9.31 -6.01 -2.21
CA THR A 217 -9.77 -7.13 -1.40
C THR A 217 -10.65 -8.08 -2.21
N GLU A 218 -11.58 -7.54 -2.99
CA GLU A 218 -12.45 -8.33 -3.86
C GLU A 218 -11.64 -9.10 -4.91
N TYR A 219 -10.69 -8.44 -5.56
CA TYR A 219 -9.82 -9.07 -6.54
C TYR A 219 -8.99 -10.20 -5.91
N ALA A 220 -8.30 -9.91 -4.82
CA ALA A 220 -7.43 -10.87 -4.14
C ALA A 220 -8.22 -12.07 -3.61
N ASN A 221 -9.36 -11.83 -2.95
CA ASN A 221 -10.21 -12.89 -2.44
C ASN A 221 -10.78 -13.78 -3.55
N GLY A 222 -11.06 -13.21 -4.71
CA GLY A 222 -11.46 -13.99 -5.87
C GLY A 222 -10.39 -14.98 -6.33
N LEU A 223 -9.12 -14.58 -6.28
CA LEU A 223 -7.99 -15.46 -6.58
C LEU A 223 -7.83 -16.55 -5.51
N TYR A 224 -7.90 -16.17 -4.24
CA TYR A 224 -7.71 -17.11 -3.13
C TYR A 224 -8.81 -18.17 -3.09
N ALA A 225 -10.04 -17.79 -3.39
CA ALA A 225 -11.18 -18.70 -3.42
C ALA A 225 -11.01 -19.84 -4.45
N LYS A 226 -10.28 -19.57 -5.53
CA LYS A 226 -10.02 -20.54 -6.60
C LYS A 226 -8.74 -21.34 -6.39
N ALA A 227 -7.95 -21.02 -5.38
CA ALA A 227 -6.58 -21.51 -5.24
C ALA A 227 -6.48 -22.87 -4.54
N ASN A 228 -7.54 -23.38 -3.94
CA ASN A 228 -7.54 -24.67 -3.21
C ASN A 228 -6.35 -24.75 -2.24
N ILE A 229 -6.20 -23.77 -1.39
CA ILE A 229 -5.07 -23.67 -0.45
C ILE A 229 -5.18 -24.78 0.61
N SER A 230 -4.13 -25.56 0.73
CA SER A 230 -4.00 -26.57 1.78
C SER A 230 -2.75 -26.29 2.60
N ILE A 231 -2.90 -26.23 3.91
CA ILE A 231 -1.79 -26.06 4.84
C ILE A 231 -1.67 -27.36 5.65
N TYR A 232 -0.48 -27.96 5.57
CA TYR A 232 -0.22 -29.22 6.26
C TYR A 232 0.29 -28.97 7.67
N GLY A 233 0.23 -29.97 8.51
CA GLY A 233 0.81 -29.88 9.83
C GLY A 233 2.28 -29.53 9.79
N LEU A 234 2.77 -28.79 10.78
CA LEU A 234 4.15 -28.36 10.85
C LEU A 234 5.11 -29.55 10.83
N PHE A 235 5.88 -29.66 9.76
CA PHE A 235 6.78 -30.79 9.56
C PHE A 235 6.11 -32.17 9.62
N ALA A 236 4.85 -32.21 9.21
CA ALA A 236 4.11 -33.45 9.15
C ALA A 236 4.71 -34.45 8.14
#